data_1e5cbf6c00dd5038c509d3d42c448f25
#
_entry.id   1e5cbf6c00dd5038c509d3d42c448f25
#
_cell.length_a   1.000
_cell.length_b   1.000
_cell.length_c   1.000
_cell.angle_alpha   90.00
_cell.angle_beta   90.00
_cell.angle_gamma   90.00
#
_symmetry.space_group_name_H-M   'P 1'
#
loop_
_entity.id
_entity.type
_entity.pdbx_description
1 polymer ?
#
loop_
_entity_poly.entity_id
_entity_poly.type
_entity_poly.pdbx_seq_one_letter_code
_entity_poly.pdbx_strand_id
1 'polypeptide(L)'
;MKMEFTKNMIKTGRVVDINFECLGVIRYFVLNDRLIGENGFVNKSDINNDGTLSTTGANILRVYEIVGSLNKLNDVLNDDNLKIIYELTV
;
A
#
# COMPACT_ATOMS: atom_id res chain seq x y z
N MET A 1 -16.05 -13.81 2.99
CA MET A 1 -16.29 -12.41 3.37
C MET A 1 -15.59 -11.49 2.38
N LYS A 2 -16.31 -10.53 1.87
CA LYS A 2 -15.75 -9.59 0.90
C LYS A 2 -14.97 -8.49 1.63
N MET A 3 -13.71 -8.31 1.25
CA MET A 3 -12.89 -7.22 1.79
C MET A 3 -13.20 -5.94 1.04
N GLU A 4 -13.50 -4.88 1.75
CA GLU A 4 -13.74 -3.58 1.16
C GLU A 4 -12.61 -2.62 1.53
N PHE A 5 -12.14 -1.88 0.54
CA PHE A 5 -11.13 -0.86 0.79
C PHE A 5 -11.75 0.34 1.50
N THR A 6 -11.09 0.81 2.54
CA THR A 6 -11.38 2.11 3.12
C THR A 6 -10.08 2.88 3.26
N LYS A 7 -10.14 4.20 3.05
CA LYS A 7 -8.96 5.04 3.13
C LYS A 7 -8.32 5.01 4.52
N ASN A 8 -9.09 4.68 5.56
CA ASN A 8 -8.57 4.53 6.92
C ASN A 8 -7.59 3.36 7.07
N MET A 9 -7.54 2.45 6.11
CA MET A 9 -6.55 1.37 6.10
C MET A 9 -5.14 1.90 5.85
N ILE A 10 -5.02 3.08 5.23
CA ILE A 10 -3.73 3.72 4.94
C ILE A 10 -3.29 4.48 6.19
N LYS A 11 -2.49 3.81 7.02
CA LYS A 11 -1.98 4.34 8.28
C LYS A 11 -0.48 4.18 8.35
N THR A 12 0.17 5.06 9.10
CA THR A 12 1.61 4.95 9.37
C THR A 12 1.95 3.55 9.90
N GLY A 13 2.98 2.95 9.33
CA GLY A 13 3.44 1.61 9.70
C GLY A 13 2.85 0.49 8.88
N ARG A 14 1.95 0.79 7.97
CA ARG A 14 1.40 -0.21 7.04
C ARG A 14 2.13 -0.19 5.72
N VAL A 15 1.98 -1.26 4.95
CA VAL A 15 2.59 -1.43 3.64
C VAL A 15 1.48 -1.54 2.61
N VAL A 16 1.67 -0.91 1.47
CA VAL A 16 0.66 -0.85 0.41
C VAL A 16 1.28 -1.22 -0.92
N ASP A 17 0.66 -2.15 -1.62
CA ASP A 17 1.00 -2.45 -3.02
C ASP A 17 0.04 -1.70 -3.92
N ILE A 18 0.60 -0.90 -4.82
CA ILE A 18 -0.17 -0.15 -5.81
C ILE A 18 0.12 -0.72 -7.19
N ASN A 19 -0.93 -1.02 -7.94
CA ASN A 19 -0.80 -1.47 -9.32
C ASN A 19 -0.88 -0.27 -10.26
N PHE A 20 0.21 0.00 -10.95
CA PHE A 20 0.28 1.05 -11.98
C PHE A 20 0.12 0.41 -13.35
N GLU A 21 -0.71 1.00 -14.18
CA GLU A 21 -1.04 0.46 -15.49
C GLU A 21 0.20 0.15 -16.34
N CYS A 22 1.18 1.04 -16.33
CA CYS A 22 2.38 0.89 -17.17
C CYS A 22 3.60 0.33 -16.43
N LEU A 23 3.63 0.42 -15.10
CA LEU A 23 4.81 0.07 -14.30
C LEU A 23 4.65 -1.22 -13.52
N GLY A 24 3.44 -1.76 -13.44
CA GLY A 24 3.15 -2.92 -12.62
C GLY A 24 2.96 -2.58 -11.16
N VAL A 25 3.25 -3.53 -10.28
CA VAL A 25 3.00 -3.38 -8.85
C VAL A 25 4.24 -2.81 -8.17
N ILE A 26 4.05 -1.74 -7.42
CA ILE A 26 5.10 -1.10 -6.63
C ILE A 26 4.67 -1.07 -5.16
N ARG A 27 5.57 -1.44 -4.27
CA ARG A 27 5.31 -1.49 -2.83
C ARG A 27 5.76 -0.21 -2.15
N TYR A 28 4.92 0.27 -1.24
CA TYR A 28 5.13 1.50 -0.49
C TYR A 28 4.99 1.26 1.00
N PHE A 29 5.74 2.03 1.79
CA PHE A 29 5.59 2.09 3.24
C PHE A 29 4.87 3.38 3.60
N VAL A 30 3.86 3.30 4.46
CA VAL A 30 3.07 4.48 4.85
C VAL A 30 3.72 5.19 6.02
N LEU A 31 4.02 6.47 5.83
CA LEU A 31 4.56 7.34 6.87
C LEU A 31 3.80 8.66 6.84
N ASN A 32 3.01 8.91 7.87
CA ASN A 32 2.12 10.08 7.95
C ASN A 32 1.16 10.12 6.75
N ASP A 33 1.20 11.19 5.97
CA ASP A 33 0.32 11.36 4.82
C ASP A 33 0.97 10.98 3.49
N ARG A 34 2.08 10.22 3.55
CA ARG A 34 2.80 9.81 2.36
C ARG A 34 3.04 8.31 2.33
N LEU A 35 3.02 7.76 1.13
CA LEU A 35 3.41 6.39 0.86
C LEU A 35 4.77 6.45 0.19
N ILE A 36 5.79 5.91 0.84
CA ILE A 36 7.18 6.03 0.41
C ILE A 36 7.62 4.73 -0.24
N GLY A 37 8.05 4.82 -1.49
CA GLY A 37 8.57 3.70 -2.25
C GLY A 37 10.05 3.85 -2.52
N GLU A 38 10.61 2.90 -3.24
CA GLU A 38 12.03 2.87 -3.57
C GLU A 38 12.45 4.05 -4.45
N ASN A 39 11.61 4.43 -5.40
CA ASN A 39 11.95 5.46 -6.38
C ASN A 39 11.09 6.73 -6.29
N GLY A 40 10.31 6.86 -5.23
CA GLY A 40 9.44 8.03 -5.10
C GLY A 40 8.39 7.84 -4.04
N PHE A 41 7.44 8.76 -4.01
CA PHE A 41 6.38 8.70 -3.03
C PHE A 41 5.03 9.06 -3.67
N VAL A 42 3.96 8.65 -2.97
CA VAL A 42 2.58 8.99 -3.34
C VAL A 42 1.96 9.69 -2.13
N ASN A 43 1.25 10.78 -2.35
CA ASN A 43 0.53 11.45 -1.29
C ASN A 43 -0.77 10.70 -0.98
N LYS A 44 -1.07 10.55 0.30
CA LYS A 44 -2.33 9.92 0.71
C LYS A 44 -3.54 10.65 0.13
N SER A 45 -3.44 11.98 -0.03
CA SER A 45 -4.52 12.79 -0.59
C SER A 45 -4.85 12.46 -2.05
N ASP A 46 -3.91 11.83 -2.77
CA ASP A 46 -4.14 11.40 -4.14
C ASP A 46 -4.91 10.09 -4.25
N ILE A 47 -5.13 9.43 -3.13
CA ILE A 47 -5.86 8.16 -3.08
C ILE A 47 -7.34 8.46 -2.84
N ASN A 48 -8.19 7.97 -3.74
CA ASN A 48 -9.64 8.11 -3.61
C ASN A 48 -10.19 7.10 -2.61
N ASN A 49 -11.42 7.33 -2.17
CA ASN A 49 -12.07 6.46 -1.19
C ASN A 49 -12.27 5.03 -1.69
N ASP A 50 -12.29 4.83 -3.00
CA ASP A 50 -12.46 3.50 -3.59
C ASP A 50 -11.13 2.79 -3.89
N GLY A 51 -9.99 3.39 -3.53
CA GLY A 51 -8.68 2.80 -3.74
C GLY A 51 -8.03 3.15 -5.07
N THR A 52 -8.67 3.95 -5.91
CA THR A 52 -8.04 4.44 -7.14
C THR A 52 -7.21 5.69 -6.85
N LEU A 53 -6.23 5.97 -7.70
CA LEU A 53 -5.43 7.17 -7.60
C LEU A 53 -5.91 8.22 -8.60
N SER A 54 -5.95 9.49 -8.16
CA SER A 54 -6.52 10.58 -8.94
C SER A 54 -5.75 10.91 -10.21
N THR A 55 -4.44 10.66 -10.22
CA THR A 55 -3.57 11.22 -11.26
C THR A 55 -3.00 10.21 -12.24
N THR A 56 -3.12 8.91 -12.03
CA THR A 56 -2.35 7.93 -12.80
C THR A 56 -3.07 6.68 -13.20
N GLY A 57 -4.32 6.54 -13.24
CA GLY A 57 -4.97 5.28 -13.60
C GLY A 57 -4.47 4.08 -12.78
N ALA A 58 -3.95 4.34 -11.59
CA ALA A 58 -3.46 3.31 -10.70
C ALA A 58 -4.48 3.00 -9.62
N ASN A 59 -4.32 1.85 -8.97
CA ASN A 59 -5.23 1.47 -7.90
C ASN A 59 -4.49 0.69 -6.82
N ILE A 60 -5.01 0.77 -5.60
CA ILE A 60 -4.49 -0.01 -4.49
C ILE A 60 -4.81 -1.48 -4.74
N LEU A 61 -3.79 -2.32 -4.75
CA LEU A 61 -3.95 -3.75 -4.94
C LEU A 61 -4.04 -4.49 -3.61
N ARG A 62 -3.15 -4.17 -2.66
CA ARG A 62 -3.12 -4.82 -1.35
C ARG A 62 -2.70 -3.82 -0.29
N VAL A 63 -3.20 -4.02 0.92
CA VAL A 63 -2.73 -3.33 2.12
C VAL A 63 -2.29 -4.38 3.12
N TYR A 64 -1.14 -4.16 3.73
CA TYR A 64 -0.54 -5.10 4.68
C TYR A 64 -0.36 -4.45 6.03
N GLU A 65 -0.50 -5.27 7.06
CA GLU A 65 -0.12 -4.93 8.42
C GLU A 65 1.22 -5.61 8.71
N ILE A 66 2.12 -4.92 9.39
CA ILE A 66 3.40 -5.49 9.79
C ILE A 66 3.19 -6.31 11.05
N VAL A 67 3.53 -7.61 11.01
CA VAL A 67 3.31 -8.54 12.12
C VAL A 67 4.58 -9.04 12.76
N GLY A 68 5.74 -8.69 12.22
CA GLY A 68 7.04 -9.07 12.76
C GLY A 68 7.84 -7.89 13.26
N SER A 69 9.00 -8.17 13.82
CA SER A 69 9.95 -7.12 14.18
C SER A 69 10.73 -6.70 12.94
N LEU A 70 10.76 -5.41 12.67
CA LEU A 70 11.54 -4.85 11.57
C LEU A 70 12.86 -4.32 12.12
N ASN A 71 13.96 -4.93 11.73
CA ASN A 71 15.30 -4.47 12.09
C ASN A 71 15.90 -3.60 11.00
N LYS A 72 15.40 -3.73 9.78
CA LYS A 72 15.86 -3.02 8.60
C LYS A 72 14.70 -2.66 7.72
N LEU A 73 14.85 -1.63 6.91
CA LEU A 73 13.84 -1.25 5.94
C LEU A 73 13.55 -2.38 4.93
N ASN A 74 14.55 -3.18 4.61
CA ASN A 74 14.38 -4.32 3.70
C ASN A 74 13.41 -5.39 4.22
N ASP A 75 13.18 -5.44 5.53
CA ASP A 75 12.22 -6.39 6.11
C ASP A 75 10.79 -6.09 5.64
N VAL A 76 10.52 -4.88 5.21
CA VAL A 76 9.23 -4.50 4.63
C VAL A 76 8.97 -5.23 3.31
N LEU A 77 10.01 -5.62 2.60
CA LEU A 77 9.92 -6.35 1.33
C LEU A 77 9.71 -7.85 1.53
N ASN A 78 9.88 -8.34 2.75
CA ASN A 78 9.72 -9.76 3.07
C ASN A 78 8.28 -10.04 3.49
N ASP A 79 7.57 -10.80 2.67
CA ASP A 79 6.16 -11.13 2.91
C ASP A 79 5.92 -11.87 4.23
N ASP A 80 6.95 -12.54 4.77
CA ASP A 80 6.83 -13.24 6.06
C ASP A 80 6.53 -12.30 7.22
N ASN A 81 6.87 -11.02 7.07
CA ASN A 81 6.62 -10.01 8.10
C ASN A 81 5.31 -9.25 7.86
N LEU A 82 4.57 -9.61 6.84
CA LEU A 82 3.38 -8.88 6.40
C LEU A 82 2.13 -9.75 6.47
N LYS A 83 1.04 -9.15 6.89
CA LYS A 83 -0.27 -9.79 6.88
C LYS A 83 -1.19 -8.97 5.99
N ILE A 84 -1.81 -9.62 5.01
CA ILE A 84 -2.76 -8.95 4.11
C ILE A 84 -4.02 -8.62 4.89
N ILE A 85 -4.40 -7.33 4.91
CA ILE A 85 -5.65 -6.88 5.51
C ILE A 85 -6.64 -6.38 4.45
N TYR A 86 -6.19 -6.19 3.24
CA TYR A 86 -7.04 -5.87 2.10
C TYR A 86 -6.36 -6.38 0.83
N GLU A 87 -7.14 -6.99 -0.03
CA GLU A 87 -6.68 -7.40 -1.36
C GLU A 87 -7.81 -7.19 -2.36
N LEU A 88 -7.50 -6.48 -3.44
CA LEU A 88 -8.45 -6.27 -4.52
C LEU A 88 -8.62 -7.59 -5.28
N THR A 89 -9.84 -8.11 -5.31
CA THR A 89 -10.16 -9.29 -6.10
C THR A 89 -10.85 -8.86 -7.40
N VAL A 90 -10.39 -9.40 -8.48
CA VAL A 90 -10.91 -9.08 -9.81
C VAL A 90 -11.86 -10.16 -10.27
#